data_8dcda953ae1518aebd17c7730d2bdf6d
#
_entry.id   8dcda953ae1518aebd17c7730d2bdf6d
#
_cell.length_a   1.000
_cell.length_b   1.000
_cell.length_c   1.000
_cell.angle_alpha   90.00
_cell.angle_beta   90.00
_cell.angle_gamma   90.00
#
_symmetry.space_group_name_H-M   'P 1'
#
loop_
_entity.id
_entity.type
_entity.pdbx_description
1 polymer ?
#
loop_
_entity_poly.entity_id
_entity_poly.type
_entity_poly.pdbx_seq_one_letter_code
_entity_poly.pdbx_strand_id
1 'polypeptide(L)'
;MAQRYVIARGDTMGKIARRFYGDAAAVQLLSRYNGIRDPNLVAVGQTLEIPSRRELDGPPAAAPVPPPAPAPAAAPAASPAVAPAPPVPNGLDQVLATFGNIYEYIRNDGTLDPRWETEMLTRAPLPFPIPFSWEPTTTVSRLQCHVKLKDIFPAVFTKIRDQGLQPQISSFGGCYNFRAKRTIDKLSTHCWGIAIDLNTKTNSQGTAGDMSPDVIEVFRAAGFKWGGDWSGKSKDPMHFQYCTGY
;
A
#
# COMPACT_ATOMS: atom_id res chain seq x y z
N MET A 1 4.94 -32.69 3.12
CA MET A 1 6.01 -31.76 3.56
C MET A 1 6.32 -30.81 2.43
N ALA A 2 6.29 -29.52 2.69
CA ALA A 2 6.63 -28.52 1.70
C ALA A 2 8.13 -28.59 1.33
N GLN A 3 8.45 -28.51 0.04
CA GLN A 3 9.81 -28.45 -0.48
C GLN A 3 10.27 -26.99 -0.48
N ARG A 4 11.51 -26.70 -0.06
CA ARG A 4 12.10 -25.35 -0.16
C ARG A 4 12.73 -25.15 -1.55
N TYR A 5 12.45 -24.01 -2.14
CA TYR A 5 13.01 -23.56 -3.40
C TYR A 5 13.60 -22.16 -3.29
N VAL A 6 14.85 -21.99 -3.71
CA VAL A 6 15.51 -20.68 -3.75
C VAL A 6 15.38 -20.10 -5.15
N ILE A 7 14.81 -18.90 -5.24
CA ILE A 7 14.59 -18.20 -6.52
C ILE A 7 15.93 -17.90 -7.19
N ALA A 8 16.08 -18.38 -8.41
CA ALA A 8 17.26 -18.17 -9.24
C ALA A 8 17.07 -16.97 -10.20
N ARG A 9 18.18 -16.48 -10.77
CA ARG A 9 18.15 -15.41 -11.77
C ARG A 9 17.32 -15.80 -12.99
N GLY A 10 16.31 -14.99 -13.31
CA GLY A 10 15.37 -15.22 -14.41
C GLY A 10 14.14 -16.03 -14.05
N ASP A 11 13.98 -16.43 -12.77
CA ASP A 11 12.72 -17.00 -12.29
C ASP A 11 11.65 -15.91 -12.15
N THR A 12 10.42 -16.34 -12.35
CA THR A 12 9.21 -15.59 -12.00
C THR A 12 8.27 -16.56 -11.30
N MET A 13 7.35 -16.04 -10.48
CA MET A 13 6.35 -16.89 -9.82
C MET A 13 5.57 -17.74 -10.83
N GLY A 14 5.31 -17.21 -12.04
CA GLY A 14 4.66 -17.97 -13.12
C GLY A 14 5.48 -19.15 -13.63
N LYS A 15 6.82 -18.98 -13.78
CA LYS A 15 7.72 -20.08 -14.17
C LYS A 15 7.82 -21.13 -13.05
N ILE A 16 7.91 -20.67 -11.80
CA ILE A 16 7.98 -21.55 -10.62
C ILE A 16 6.68 -22.34 -10.49
N ALA A 17 5.52 -21.70 -10.58
CA ALA A 17 4.22 -22.36 -10.53
C ALA A 17 4.07 -23.43 -11.64
N ARG A 18 4.44 -23.11 -12.88
CA ARG A 18 4.45 -24.09 -13.98
C ARG A 18 5.40 -25.25 -13.72
N ARG A 19 6.59 -24.98 -13.18
CA ARG A 19 7.60 -26.00 -12.89
C ARG A 19 7.11 -27.03 -11.86
N PHE A 20 6.47 -26.57 -10.80
CA PHE A 20 6.10 -27.43 -9.67
C PHE A 20 4.66 -27.95 -9.73
N TYR A 21 3.76 -27.25 -10.41
CA TYR A 21 2.33 -27.62 -10.45
C TYR A 21 1.79 -27.82 -11.87
N GLY A 22 2.62 -27.57 -12.90
CA GLY A 22 2.19 -27.68 -14.31
C GLY A 22 1.25 -26.57 -14.77
N ASP A 23 0.89 -25.65 -13.89
CA ASP A 23 -0.15 -24.65 -14.11
C ASP A 23 0.29 -23.26 -13.60
N ALA A 24 0.19 -22.25 -14.48
CA ALA A 24 0.47 -20.87 -14.13
C ALA A 24 -0.63 -20.27 -13.21
N ALA A 25 -1.85 -20.80 -13.20
CA ALA A 25 -2.90 -20.34 -12.31
C ALA A 25 -2.58 -20.61 -10.82
N ALA A 26 -1.66 -21.56 -10.54
CA ALA A 26 -1.16 -21.81 -9.18
C ALA A 26 -0.34 -20.65 -8.59
N VAL A 27 0.01 -19.62 -9.38
CA VAL A 27 0.77 -18.44 -8.92
C VAL A 27 0.11 -17.78 -7.72
N GLN A 28 -1.20 -17.54 -7.79
CA GLN A 28 -1.92 -16.83 -6.72
C GLN A 28 -1.95 -17.64 -5.41
N LEU A 29 -2.16 -18.96 -5.54
CA LEU A 29 -2.17 -19.87 -4.38
C LEU A 29 -0.78 -19.98 -3.77
N LEU A 30 0.26 -20.14 -4.59
CA LEU A 30 1.65 -20.24 -4.16
C LEU A 30 2.13 -18.93 -3.50
N SER A 31 1.76 -17.77 -4.07
CA SER A 31 2.07 -16.47 -3.49
C SER A 31 1.39 -16.29 -2.14
N ARG A 32 0.10 -16.65 -2.02
CA ARG A 32 -0.63 -16.61 -0.75
C ARG A 32 0.00 -17.52 0.30
N TYR A 33 0.36 -18.75 -0.07
CA TYR A 33 0.99 -19.71 0.83
C TYR A 33 2.30 -19.18 1.40
N ASN A 34 3.10 -18.48 0.57
CA ASN A 34 4.38 -17.88 0.95
C ASN A 34 4.28 -16.45 1.47
N GLY A 35 3.07 -15.90 1.67
CA GLY A 35 2.90 -14.51 2.11
C GLY A 35 3.39 -13.46 1.11
N ILE A 36 3.57 -13.83 -0.17
CA ILE A 36 4.01 -12.94 -1.24
C ILE A 36 2.79 -12.20 -1.78
N ARG A 37 2.83 -10.88 -1.67
CA ARG A 37 1.72 -10.00 -2.07
C ARG A 37 1.68 -9.73 -3.56
N ASP A 38 2.84 -9.49 -4.16
CA ASP A 38 2.97 -9.26 -5.59
C ASP A 38 3.84 -10.37 -6.20
N PRO A 39 3.25 -11.29 -6.97
CA PRO A 39 3.98 -12.37 -7.61
C PRO A 39 4.99 -11.90 -8.66
N ASN A 40 4.95 -10.62 -9.04
CA ASN A 40 5.92 -10.03 -9.97
C ASN A 40 7.15 -9.45 -9.26
N LEU A 41 7.07 -9.30 -7.92
CA LEU A 41 8.14 -8.76 -7.08
C LEU A 41 8.77 -9.85 -6.21
N VAL A 42 9.40 -10.82 -6.87
CA VAL A 42 10.20 -11.85 -6.18
C VAL A 42 11.68 -11.62 -6.43
N ALA A 43 12.48 -11.76 -5.37
CA ALA A 43 13.92 -11.49 -5.42
C ALA A 43 14.74 -12.77 -5.64
N VAL A 44 15.83 -12.67 -6.41
CA VAL A 44 16.83 -13.74 -6.52
C VAL A 44 17.42 -14.01 -5.12
N GLY A 45 17.48 -15.28 -4.74
CA GLY A 45 17.90 -15.70 -3.41
C GLY A 45 16.77 -15.81 -2.37
N GLN A 46 15.58 -15.31 -2.68
CA GLN A 46 14.41 -15.50 -1.82
C GLN A 46 14.04 -16.99 -1.78
N THR A 47 13.76 -17.51 -0.57
CA THR A 47 13.33 -18.89 -0.37
C THR A 47 11.80 -18.97 -0.41
N LEU A 48 11.28 -19.87 -1.21
CA LEU A 48 9.85 -20.23 -1.26
C LEU A 48 9.64 -21.61 -0.64
N GLU A 49 8.54 -21.75 0.06
CA GLU A 49 7.99 -23.05 0.40
C GLU A 49 7.05 -23.50 -0.70
N ILE A 50 7.30 -24.69 -1.25
CA ILE A 50 6.52 -25.31 -2.31
C ILE A 50 5.69 -26.43 -1.68
N PRO A 51 4.42 -26.17 -1.30
CA PRO A 51 3.54 -27.18 -0.75
C PRO A 51 3.13 -28.21 -1.80
N SER A 52 2.64 -29.37 -1.40
CA SER A 52 1.98 -30.29 -2.34
C SER A 52 0.73 -29.64 -2.93
N ARG A 53 0.29 -30.10 -4.11
CA ARG A 53 -0.93 -29.58 -4.75
C ARG A 53 -2.15 -29.64 -3.81
N ARG A 54 -2.27 -30.71 -3.03
CA ARG A 54 -3.36 -30.88 -2.05
C ARG A 54 -3.31 -29.86 -0.92
N GLU A 55 -2.10 -29.49 -0.46
CA GLU A 55 -1.91 -28.44 0.55
C GLU A 55 -2.13 -27.06 -0.03
N LEU A 56 -1.83 -26.86 -1.32
CA LEU A 56 -2.02 -25.61 -2.03
C LEU A 56 -3.52 -25.34 -2.32
N ASP A 57 -4.28 -26.37 -2.71
CA ASP A 57 -5.70 -26.30 -3.05
C ASP A 57 -6.62 -26.49 -1.82
N GLY A 58 -6.04 -26.87 -0.66
CA GLY A 58 -6.78 -27.02 0.60
C GLY A 58 -7.33 -25.71 1.13
N PRO A 59 -8.36 -25.74 1.98
CA PRO A 59 -8.81 -24.53 2.67
C PRO A 59 -7.61 -23.95 3.43
N PRO A 60 -7.46 -22.60 3.48
CA PRO A 60 -6.37 -22.00 4.21
C PRO A 60 -6.37 -22.55 5.63
N ALA A 61 -5.19 -22.97 6.12
CA ALA A 61 -5.03 -23.44 7.50
C ALA A 61 -5.77 -22.46 8.41
N ALA A 62 -6.68 -23.00 9.21
CA ALA A 62 -7.60 -22.25 10.04
C ALA A 62 -6.83 -21.15 10.78
N ALA A 63 -7.16 -19.90 10.48
CA ALA A 63 -6.78 -18.81 11.34
C ALA A 63 -7.23 -19.13 12.76
N PRO A 64 -6.46 -18.82 13.81
CA PRO A 64 -6.87 -19.07 15.17
C PRO A 64 -8.29 -18.55 15.39
N VAL A 65 -9.14 -19.41 15.94
CA VAL A 65 -10.54 -19.13 16.24
C VAL A 65 -10.61 -17.82 17.01
N PRO A 66 -11.39 -16.82 16.54
CA PRO A 66 -11.60 -15.61 17.33
C PRO A 66 -12.29 -16.00 18.64
N PRO A 67 -11.95 -15.37 19.76
CA PRO A 67 -12.64 -15.60 21.03
C PRO A 67 -14.14 -15.31 20.88
N PRO A 68 -15.01 -15.95 21.67
CA PRO A 68 -16.45 -15.84 21.56
C PRO A 68 -16.90 -14.37 21.61
N ALA A 69 -17.93 -14.06 20.81
CA ALA A 69 -18.49 -12.72 20.69
C ALA A 69 -18.83 -12.12 22.06
N PRO A 70 -18.46 -10.87 22.34
CA PRO A 70 -18.89 -10.21 23.58
C PRO A 70 -20.38 -9.90 23.53
N ALA A 71 -21.01 -10.06 24.69
CA ALA A 71 -22.41 -9.70 24.98
C ALA A 71 -22.73 -8.23 24.62
N PRO A 72 -24.05 -7.85 24.52
CA PRO A 72 -24.45 -6.59 23.87
C PRO A 72 -23.95 -5.34 24.59
N ALA A 73 -23.68 -4.35 23.76
CA ALA A 73 -22.97 -3.11 23.97
C ALA A 73 -23.32 -2.35 25.26
N ALA A 74 -22.32 -2.11 26.06
CA ALA A 74 -22.26 -0.93 26.92
C ALA A 74 -21.99 0.32 26.05
N ALA A 75 -22.54 1.46 26.47
CA ALA A 75 -22.45 2.76 25.79
C ALA A 75 -21.02 3.17 25.37
N PRO A 76 -20.88 4.05 24.37
CA PRO A 76 -19.60 4.34 23.75
C PRO A 76 -18.62 4.89 24.78
N ALA A 77 -17.60 4.08 25.06
CA ALA A 77 -16.41 4.56 25.76
C ALA A 77 -15.73 5.60 24.86
N ALA A 78 -15.35 6.73 25.41
CA ALA A 78 -14.63 7.78 24.74
C ALA A 78 -13.46 7.19 23.95
N SER A 79 -13.38 7.50 22.65
CA SER A 79 -12.28 7.12 21.79
C SER A 79 -10.94 7.49 22.44
N PRO A 80 -9.95 6.60 22.47
CA PRO A 80 -8.63 6.97 22.96
C PRO A 80 -8.15 8.19 22.15
N ALA A 81 -7.61 9.19 22.85
CA ALA A 81 -7.11 10.41 22.23
C ALA A 81 -6.15 10.04 21.08
N VAL A 82 -6.56 10.35 19.86
CA VAL A 82 -5.71 10.16 18.67
C VAL A 82 -4.46 11.02 18.88
N ALA A 83 -3.28 10.42 18.78
CA ALA A 83 -2.03 11.18 18.85
C ALA A 83 -2.09 12.33 17.83
N PRO A 84 -1.59 13.54 18.18
CA PRO A 84 -1.64 14.68 17.28
C PRO A 84 -0.95 14.32 15.95
N ALA A 85 -1.57 14.71 14.84
CA ALA A 85 -1.01 14.50 13.51
C ALA A 85 0.39 15.14 13.43
N PRO A 86 1.37 14.50 12.80
CA PRO A 86 2.68 15.12 12.62
C PRO A 86 2.54 16.40 11.77
N PRO A 87 3.42 17.41 11.97
CA PRO A 87 3.40 18.58 11.11
C PRO A 87 3.65 18.17 9.66
N VAL A 88 2.97 18.82 8.72
CA VAL A 88 3.14 18.56 7.27
C VAL A 88 4.52 19.07 6.85
N PRO A 89 5.47 18.21 6.45
CA PRO A 89 6.81 18.63 6.11
C PRO A 89 6.86 19.40 4.79
N ASN A 90 7.79 20.35 4.68
CA ASN A 90 8.06 21.08 3.46
C ASN A 90 9.50 20.81 2.99
N GLY A 91 9.65 20.17 1.84
CA GLY A 91 10.93 19.77 1.28
C GLY A 91 11.52 18.50 1.87
N LEU A 92 12.59 18.01 1.23
CA LEU A 92 13.19 16.72 1.55
C LEU A 92 13.68 16.64 2.99
N ASP A 93 14.40 17.65 3.46
CA ASP A 93 15.01 17.64 4.81
C ASP A 93 13.96 17.45 5.90
N GLN A 94 12.81 18.13 5.77
CA GLN A 94 11.71 17.96 6.72
C GLN A 94 10.99 16.61 6.56
N VAL A 95 10.91 16.05 5.35
CA VAL A 95 10.42 14.70 5.13
C VAL A 95 11.31 13.69 5.85
N LEU A 96 12.63 13.81 5.69
CA LEU A 96 13.61 12.95 6.38
C LEU A 96 13.51 13.08 7.90
N ALA A 97 13.43 14.30 8.41
CA ALA A 97 13.30 14.56 9.85
C ALA A 97 11.99 14.03 10.43
N THR A 98 10.89 14.13 9.65
CA THR A 98 9.56 13.71 10.11
C THR A 98 9.34 12.22 9.96
N PHE A 99 9.70 11.65 8.81
CA PHE A 99 9.36 10.28 8.40
C PHE A 99 10.57 9.32 8.34
N GLY A 100 11.74 9.78 8.76
CA GLY A 100 12.96 8.98 8.78
C GLY A 100 13.79 9.08 7.50
N ASN A 101 15.10 8.92 7.67
CA ASN A 101 16.05 9.00 6.58
C ASN A 101 16.12 7.65 5.84
N ILE A 102 15.27 7.47 4.83
CA ILE A 102 15.22 6.24 4.03
C ILE A 102 16.57 5.95 3.31
N TYR A 103 17.38 6.96 3.04
CA TYR A 103 18.66 6.79 2.37
C TYR A 103 19.66 5.96 3.20
N GLU A 104 19.54 5.94 4.53
CA GLU A 104 20.34 5.09 5.43
C GLU A 104 19.98 3.60 5.33
N TYR A 105 18.84 3.29 4.71
CA TYR A 105 18.36 1.93 4.48
C TYR A 105 18.58 1.47 3.04
N ILE A 106 19.15 2.32 2.15
CA ILE A 106 19.49 1.91 0.78
C ILE A 106 20.85 1.22 0.82
N ARG A 107 20.87 -0.02 0.36
CA ARG A 107 22.08 -0.85 0.29
C ARG A 107 22.95 -0.44 -0.91
N ASN A 108 24.20 -0.88 -0.93
CA ASN A 108 25.16 -0.59 -2.02
C ASN A 108 24.69 -1.09 -3.40
N ASP A 109 23.81 -2.08 -3.45
CA ASP A 109 23.20 -2.61 -4.68
C ASP A 109 21.93 -1.82 -5.12
N GLY A 110 21.60 -0.74 -4.42
CA GLY A 110 20.42 0.09 -4.67
C GLY A 110 19.10 -0.47 -4.14
N THR A 111 19.12 -1.63 -3.49
CA THR A 111 17.92 -2.20 -2.87
C THR A 111 17.66 -1.57 -1.50
N LEU A 112 16.39 -1.59 -1.07
CA LEU A 112 16.02 -1.14 0.26
C LEU A 112 16.19 -2.25 1.29
N ASP A 113 16.78 -1.93 2.44
CA ASP A 113 16.86 -2.85 3.58
C ASP A 113 15.46 -3.13 4.12
N PRO A 114 15.06 -4.41 4.29
CA PRO A 114 13.74 -4.78 4.81
C PRO A 114 13.42 -4.20 6.21
N ARG A 115 14.42 -3.78 6.96
CA ARG A 115 14.22 -3.09 8.24
C ARG A 115 13.40 -1.83 8.09
N TRP A 116 13.53 -1.11 6.97
CA TRP A 116 12.69 0.06 6.70
C TRP A 116 11.20 -0.27 6.79
N GLU A 117 10.76 -1.33 6.11
CA GLU A 117 9.36 -1.72 6.15
C GLU A 117 8.90 -2.15 7.54
N THR A 118 9.78 -2.84 8.28
CA THR A 118 9.47 -3.34 9.63
C THR A 118 9.38 -2.21 10.66
N GLU A 119 10.27 -1.22 10.57
CA GLU A 119 10.41 -0.15 11.56
C GLU A 119 9.50 1.04 11.26
N MET A 120 9.34 1.39 9.97
CA MET A 120 8.69 2.63 9.55
C MET A 120 7.29 2.46 8.99
N LEU A 121 6.90 1.24 8.60
CA LEU A 121 5.60 1.01 7.99
C LEU A 121 4.66 0.17 8.86
N THR A 122 3.38 0.39 8.64
CA THR A 122 2.30 -0.37 9.27
C THR A 122 1.15 -0.60 8.29
N ARG A 123 0.14 -1.36 8.73
CA ARG A 123 -1.09 -1.59 7.97
C ARG A 123 -2.27 -0.91 8.64
N ALA A 124 -2.63 0.26 8.16
CA ALA A 124 -3.80 1.01 8.61
C ALA A 124 -5.10 0.43 8.00
N PRO A 125 -6.16 0.17 8.80
CA PRO A 125 -7.42 -0.33 8.28
C PRO A 125 -8.17 0.74 7.47
N LEU A 126 -8.88 0.32 6.42
CA LEU A 126 -9.82 1.17 5.70
C LEU A 126 -11.25 0.88 6.14
N PRO A 127 -12.13 1.90 6.25
CA PRO A 127 -13.53 1.72 6.66
C PRO A 127 -14.41 1.08 5.58
N PHE A 128 -13.90 0.95 4.36
CA PHE A 128 -14.51 0.23 3.23
C PHE A 128 -13.43 -0.33 2.31
N PRO A 129 -13.71 -1.43 1.60
CA PRO A 129 -12.79 -2.00 0.62
C PRO A 129 -12.74 -1.14 -0.65
N ILE A 130 -11.54 -1.00 -1.25
CA ILE A 130 -11.34 -0.27 -2.51
C ILE A 130 -10.77 -1.24 -3.54
N PRO A 131 -11.33 -1.35 -4.76
CA PRO A 131 -10.78 -2.18 -5.81
C PRO A 131 -9.36 -1.77 -6.22
N PHE A 132 -8.47 -2.73 -6.49
CA PHE A 132 -7.18 -2.40 -7.08
C PHE A 132 -7.36 -1.92 -8.53
N SER A 133 -6.59 -0.92 -8.94
CA SER A 133 -6.67 -0.36 -10.30
C SER A 133 -6.20 -1.35 -11.38
N TRP A 134 -5.30 -2.28 -11.05
CA TRP A 134 -4.76 -3.30 -11.96
C TRP A 134 -5.51 -4.64 -11.86
N GLU A 135 -6.28 -4.86 -10.79
CA GLU A 135 -7.05 -6.09 -10.56
C GLU A 135 -8.38 -5.73 -9.86
N PRO A 136 -9.38 -5.22 -10.61
CA PRO A 136 -10.61 -4.68 -10.03
C PRO A 136 -11.49 -5.70 -9.27
N THR A 137 -11.25 -7.00 -9.46
CA THR A 137 -11.93 -8.08 -8.73
C THR A 137 -11.40 -8.28 -7.31
N THR A 138 -10.22 -7.75 -7.03
CA THR A 138 -9.57 -7.80 -5.72
C THR A 138 -9.61 -6.43 -5.07
N THR A 139 -9.77 -6.38 -3.75
CA THR A 139 -9.88 -5.13 -3.00
C THR A 139 -8.81 -5.00 -1.92
N VAL A 140 -8.42 -3.76 -1.62
CA VAL A 140 -7.62 -3.42 -0.44
C VAL A 140 -8.54 -2.99 0.70
N SER A 141 -8.32 -3.56 1.88
CA SER A 141 -9.01 -3.19 3.14
C SER A 141 -8.04 -2.65 4.20
N ARG A 142 -6.75 -2.65 3.90
CA ARG A 142 -5.69 -2.10 4.77
C ARG A 142 -4.60 -1.46 3.91
N LEU A 143 -4.22 -0.22 4.22
CA LEU A 143 -3.12 0.48 3.58
C LEU A 143 -1.79 0.11 4.24
N GLN A 144 -0.76 -0.19 3.46
CA GLN A 144 0.61 -0.17 3.94
C GLN A 144 1.11 1.28 3.88
N CYS A 145 1.21 1.94 5.02
CA CYS A 145 1.59 3.35 5.13
C CYS A 145 2.60 3.55 6.25
N HIS A 146 3.15 4.76 6.33
CA HIS A 146 4.05 5.14 7.43
C HIS A 146 3.34 5.06 8.79
N VAL A 147 4.05 4.58 9.83
CA VAL A 147 3.48 4.42 11.19
C VAL A 147 2.90 5.72 11.75
N LYS A 148 3.47 6.87 11.41
CA LYS A 148 2.97 8.20 11.85
C LYS A 148 1.67 8.63 11.16
N LEU A 149 1.28 7.99 10.05
CA LEU A 149 0.04 8.25 9.32
C LEU A 149 -1.02 7.15 9.51
N LYS A 150 -0.77 6.19 10.40
CA LYS A 150 -1.64 5.03 10.64
C LYS A 150 -3.06 5.38 11.05
N ASP A 151 -3.25 6.53 11.70
CA ASP A 151 -4.55 7.01 12.17
C ASP A 151 -5.13 8.07 11.21
N ILE A 152 -4.27 8.76 10.45
CA ILE A 152 -4.68 9.83 9.51
C ILE A 152 -5.37 9.23 8.28
N PHE A 153 -4.78 8.23 7.63
CA PHE A 153 -5.43 7.59 6.48
C PHE A 153 -6.81 7.01 6.82
N PRO A 154 -6.98 6.21 7.89
CA PRO A 154 -8.31 5.76 8.29
C PRO A 154 -9.30 6.89 8.56
N ALA A 155 -8.86 7.99 9.20
CA ALA A 155 -9.71 9.15 9.46
C ALA A 155 -10.18 9.83 8.17
N VAL A 156 -9.29 10.00 7.18
CA VAL A 156 -9.63 10.53 5.84
C VAL A 156 -10.70 9.67 5.18
N PHE A 157 -10.50 8.35 5.11
CA PHE A 157 -11.45 7.45 4.47
C PHE A 157 -12.76 7.31 5.27
N THR A 158 -12.72 7.43 6.59
CA THR A 158 -13.92 7.52 7.44
C THR A 158 -14.72 8.78 7.09
N LYS A 159 -14.06 9.92 6.93
CA LYS A 159 -14.70 11.18 6.53
C LYS A 159 -15.32 11.07 5.13
N ILE A 160 -14.61 10.45 4.17
CA ILE A 160 -15.14 10.16 2.83
C ILE A 160 -16.43 9.32 2.92
N ARG A 161 -16.42 8.25 3.69
CA ARG A 161 -17.60 7.40 3.91
C ARG A 161 -18.74 8.18 4.53
N ASP A 162 -18.47 8.91 5.61
CA ASP A 162 -19.49 9.59 6.40
C ASP A 162 -20.14 10.77 5.64
N GLN A 163 -19.43 11.31 4.64
CA GLN A 163 -19.97 12.29 3.70
C GLN A 163 -20.65 11.67 2.46
N GLY A 164 -20.74 10.34 2.37
CA GLY A 164 -21.32 9.66 1.23
C GLY A 164 -20.48 9.71 -0.06
N LEU A 165 -19.19 10.06 0.06
CA LEU A 165 -18.27 10.21 -1.08
C LEU A 165 -17.61 8.88 -1.51
N GLN A 166 -17.89 7.78 -0.81
CA GLN A 166 -17.32 6.46 -1.12
C GLN A 166 -17.47 6.06 -2.60
N PRO A 167 -18.61 6.27 -3.29
CA PRO A 167 -18.74 5.92 -4.71
C PRO A 167 -17.79 6.68 -5.63
N GLN A 168 -17.20 7.78 -5.17
CA GLN A 168 -16.23 8.57 -5.94
C GLN A 168 -14.81 8.02 -5.85
N ILE A 169 -14.57 6.99 -5.02
CA ILE A 169 -13.32 6.24 -4.93
C ILE A 169 -13.47 4.93 -5.70
N SER A 170 -13.15 4.97 -6.99
CA SER A 170 -13.35 3.83 -7.89
C SER A 170 -12.21 2.81 -7.86
N SER A 171 -10.97 3.24 -7.52
CA SER A 171 -9.83 2.32 -7.48
C SER A 171 -8.66 2.85 -6.64
N PHE A 172 -7.87 1.91 -6.15
CA PHE A 172 -6.63 2.12 -5.40
C PHE A 172 -5.43 1.84 -6.30
N GLY A 173 -4.54 2.82 -6.45
CA GLY A 173 -3.32 2.75 -7.26
C GLY A 173 -2.04 2.45 -6.49
N GLY A 174 -2.08 2.50 -5.14
CA GLY A 174 -0.94 2.21 -4.29
C GLY A 174 -0.72 3.28 -3.22
N CYS A 175 -0.06 2.87 -2.12
CA CYS A 175 0.37 3.78 -1.07
C CYS A 175 1.89 3.68 -0.89
N TYR A 176 2.42 2.54 -0.47
CA TYR A 176 3.85 2.30 -0.35
C TYR A 176 4.42 1.62 -1.60
N ASN A 177 5.52 2.18 -2.12
CA ASN A 177 6.29 1.60 -3.22
C ASN A 177 7.69 2.24 -3.27
N PHE A 178 8.75 1.46 -3.05
CA PHE A 178 10.12 1.94 -3.14
C PHE A 178 10.55 2.09 -4.61
N ARG A 179 10.57 3.33 -5.10
CA ARG A 179 10.94 3.67 -6.48
C ARG A 179 11.37 5.12 -6.64
N ALA A 180 12.16 5.42 -7.67
CA ALA A 180 12.41 6.80 -8.10
C ALA A 180 11.13 7.46 -8.64
N LYS A 181 11.08 8.78 -8.63
CA LYS A 181 10.05 9.55 -9.33
C LYS A 181 10.21 9.35 -10.85
N ARG A 182 9.10 9.33 -11.57
CA ARG A 182 9.11 9.13 -13.03
C ARG A 182 9.70 10.32 -13.82
N THR A 183 9.64 11.52 -13.26
CA THR A 183 9.98 12.77 -13.95
C THR A 183 11.32 13.37 -13.53
N ILE A 184 11.86 12.97 -12.40
CA ILE A 184 13.11 13.51 -11.84
C ILE A 184 13.86 12.41 -11.07
N ASP A 185 15.17 12.53 -10.99
CA ASP A 185 16.05 11.61 -10.24
C ASP A 185 15.95 11.88 -8.73
N LYS A 186 14.80 11.54 -8.15
CA LYS A 186 14.52 11.60 -6.71
C LYS A 186 13.62 10.43 -6.34
N LEU A 187 13.63 10.03 -5.09
CA LEU A 187 12.71 9.03 -4.57
C LEU A 187 11.26 9.55 -4.61
N SER A 188 10.32 8.69 -4.89
CA SER A 188 8.89 8.99 -4.77
C SER A 188 8.48 9.10 -3.31
N THR A 189 7.52 9.95 -2.97
CA THR A 189 6.91 10.03 -1.63
C THR A 189 6.23 8.72 -1.21
N HIS A 190 5.89 7.87 -2.17
CA HIS A 190 5.46 6.49 -1.90
C HIS A 190 6.52 5.65 -1.20
N CYS A 191 7.82 5.98 -1.33
CA CYS A 191 8.89 5.26 -0.65
C CYS A 191 8.80 5.35 0.88
N TRP A 192 8.25 6.44 1.40
CA TRP A 192 7.98 6.62 2.83
C TRP A 192 6.60 6.11 3.25
N GLY A 193 5.74 5.68 2.32
CA GLY A 193 4.35 5.34 2.63
C GLY A 193 3.52 6.53 3.09
N ILE A 194 3.85 7.75 2.60
CA ILE A 194 3.17 9.01 2.91
C ILE A 194 2.37 9.57 1.73
N ALA A 195 2.21 8.79 0.69
CA ALA A 195 1.42 9.14 -0.49
C ALA A 195 0.43 8.04 -0.82
N ILE A 196 -0.60 8.37 -1.57
CA ILE A 196 -1.60 7.43 -2.09
C ILE A 196 -2.06 7.86 -3.48
N ASP A 197 -2.22 6.89 -4.36
CA ASP A 197 -2.81 7.07 -5.70
C ASP A 197 -4.21 6.49 -5.73
N LEU A 198 -5.18 7.26 -6.20
CA LEU A 198 -6.59 6.88 -6.32
C LEU A 198 -7.10 7.14 -7.74
N ASN A 199 -8.07 6.32 -8.20
CA ASN A 199 -8.76 6.50 -9.48
C ASN A 199 -7.81 6.63 -10.68
N THR A 200 -6.78 5.81 -10.73
CA THR A 200 -5.63 5.96 -11.65
C THR A 200 -5.99 5.91 -13.13
N LYS A 201 -7.10 5.25 -13.49
CA LYS A 201 -7.51 5.10 -14.90
C LYS A 201 -7.93 6.42 -15.54
N THR A 202 -8.59 7.28 -14.76
CA THR A 202 -9.12 8.58 -15.22
C THR A 202 -8.26 9.75 -14.78
N ASN A 203 -7.32 9.53 -13.86
CA ASN A 203 -6.47 10.54 -13.25
C ASN A 203 -4.98 10.31 -13.55
N SER A 204 -4.64 9.90 -14.77
CA SER A 204 -3.25 9.64 -15.16
C SER A 204 -2.38 10.89 -15.07
N GLN A 205 -1.10 10.71 -14.74
CA GLN A 205 -0.11 11.79 -14.70
C GLN A 205 -0.06 12.56 -16.05
N GLY A 206 0.00 13.87 -16.00
CA GLY A 206 0.02 14.77 -17.16
C GLY A 206 -1.36 15.09 -17.72
N THR A 207 -2.46 14.57 -17.16
CA THR A 207 -3.84 14.86 -17.57
C THR A 207 -4.51 15.85 -16.64
N ALA A 208 -5.68 16.36 -17.03
CA ALA A 208 -6.53 17.17 -16.14
C ALA A 208 -7.09 16.33 -14.98
N GLY A 209 -7.44 15.06 -15.27
CA GLY A 209 -8.12 14.17 -14.35
C GLY A 209 -9.58 14.56 -14.11
N ASP A 210 -10.24 13.72 -13.32
CA ASP A 210 -11.64 13.89 -12.92
C ASP A 210 -11.83 13.65 -11.41
N MET A 211 -10.75 13.78 -10.62
CA MET A 211 -10.82 13.60 -9.17
C MET A 211 -11.85 14.56 -8.57
N SER A 212 -12.77 14.00 -7.79
CA SER A 212 -13.83 14.78 -7.14
C SER A 212 -13.27 15.91 -6.29
N PRO A 213 -13.77 17.15 -6.44
CA PRO A 213 -13.38 18.27 -5.58
C PRO A 213 -13.64 17.99 -4.09
N ASP A 214 -14.74 17.31 -3.75
CA ASP A 214 -15.07 16.98 -2.35
C ASP A 214 -14.05 15.99 -1.75
N VAL A 215 -13.63 15.00 -2.52
CA VAL A 215 -12.56 14.07 -2.10
C VAL A 215 -11.24 14.82 -1.92
N ILE A 216 -10.90 15.73 -2.84
CA ILE A 216 -9.69 16.55 -2.74
C ILE A 216 -9.72 17.37 -1.43
N GLU A 217 -10.84 18.01 -1.11
CA GLU A 217 -10.97 18.82 0.10
C GLU A 217 -10.85 17.98 1.39
N VAL A 218 -11.38 16.76 1.42
CA VAL A 218 -11.20 15.87 2.57
C VAL A 218 -9.72 15.54 2.79
N PHE A 219 -8.96 15.25 1.73
CA PHE A 219 -7.52 15.01 1.83
C PHE A 219 -6.75 16.27 2.24
N ARG A 220 -7.07 17.44 1.66
CA ARG A 220 -6.45 18.73 2.01
C ARG A 220 -6.67 19.09 3.48
N ALA A 221 -7.90 18.93 3.96
CA ALA A 221 -8.22 19.18 5.38
C ALA A 221 -7.43 18.29 6.33
N ALA A 222 -7.00 17.12 5.89
CA ALA A 222 -6.14 16.21 6.65
C ALA A 222 -4.63 16.48 6.47
N GLY A 223 -4.24 17.52 5.73
CA GLY A 223 -2.84 17.92 5.53
C GLY A 223 -2.18 17.37 4.25
N PHE A 224 -2.91 16.65 3.40
CA PHE A 224 -2.35 16.16 2.14
C PHE A 224 -2.30 17.25 1.07
N LYS A 225 -1.27 17.23 0.26
CA LYS A 225 -1.16 17.98 -0.99
C LYS A 225 -1.65 17.11 -2.15
N TRP A 226 -2.48 17.69 -3.00
CA TRP A 226 -2.97 17.02 -4.21
C TRP A 226 -2.03 17.27 -5.40
N GLY A 227 -1.64 16.23 -6.12
CA GLY A 227 -0.78 16.33 -7.30
C GLY A 227 -1.45 16.95 -8.53
N GLY A 228 -2.79 17.03 -8.55
CA GLY A 228 -3.53 17.74 -9.58
C GLY A 228 -3.34 19.27 -9.56
N ASP A 229 -2.82 19.84 -8.46
CA ASP A 229 -2.43 21.26 -8.38
C ASP A 229 -1.10 21.54 -9.09
N TRP A 230 -0.33 20.51 -9.41
CA TRP A 230 0.95 20.69 -10.08
C TRP A 230 0.75 21.04 -11.55
N SER A 231 1.81 21.55 -12.22
CA SER A 231 1.75 21.99 -13.60
C SER A 231 2.56 21.10 -14.54
N GLY A 232 2.23 21.18 -15.83
CA GLY A 232 2.94 20.51 -16.89
C GLY A 232 2.99 18.99 -16.72
N LYS A 233 4.12 18.39 -17.02
CA LYS A 233 4.33 16.92 -16.94
C LYS A 233 4.33 16.38 -15.51
N SER A 234 4.45 17.25 -14.51
CA SER A 234 4.42 16.86 -13.10
C SER A 234 2.99 16.75 -12.57
N LYS A 235 1.98 17.31 -13.24
CA LYS A 235 0.58 17.23 -12.83
C LYS A 235 0.17 15.77 -12.67
N ASP A 236 -0.33 15.40 -11.49
CA ASP A 236 -0.64 14.02 -11.15
C ASP A 236 -1.95 13.92 -10.35
N PRO A 237 -3.12 13.94 -11.04
CA PRO A 237 -4.41 14.03 -10.36
C PRO A 237 -4.77 12.82 -9.50
N MET A 238 -4.17 11.64 -9.73
CA MET A 238 -4.40 10.48 -8.87
C MET A 238 -3.69 10.62 -7.50
N HIS A 239 -2.67 11.47 -7.41
CA HIS A 239 -1.68 11.48 -6.34
C HIS A 239 -2.03 12.45 -5.20
N PHE A 240 -2.01 11.94 -3.97
CA PHE A 240 -2.07 12.71 -2.73
C PHE A 240 -0.84 12.39 -1.88
N GLN A 241 -0.15 13.39 -1.35
CA GLN A 241 1.02 13.20 -0.49
C GLN A 241 0.99 14.06 0.77
N TYR A 242 1.48 13.51 1.89
CA TYR A 242 1.55 14.22 3.17
C TYR A 242 2.85 15.01 3.32
N CYS A 243 3.13 15.85 2.32
CA CYS A 243 4.23 16.84 2.33
C CYS A 243 4.03 17.88 1.23
N THR A 244 4.77 19.00 1.34
CA THR A 244 4.88 20.06 0.35
C THR A 244 6.34 20.23 -0.09
N GLY A 245 6.62 20.96 -1.16
CA GLY A 245 7.99 21.33 -1.56
C GLY A 245 8.93 20.19 -1.95
N TYR A 246 8.38 18.98 -2.22
CA TYR A 246 9.18 17.81 -2.57
C TYR A 246 8.68 17.09 -3.82
#